data_2fae78b6a7645b10486f57581124e348
#
_entry.id   2fae78b6a7645b10486f57581124e348
#
_cell.length_a   1.000
_cell.length_b   1.000
_cell.length_c   1.000
_cell.angle_alpha   90.00
_cell.angle_beta   90.00
_cell.angle_gamma   90.00
#
_symmetry.space_group_name_H-M   'P 1'
#
loop_
_entity.id
_entity.type
_entity.pdbx_description
1 polymer ?
#
loop_
_entity_poly.entity_id
_entity_poly.type
_entity_poly.pdbx_seq_one_letter_code
_entity_poly.pdbx_strand_id
1 'polypeptide(L)'
;MTAAAVLGLAHGAPAWAALPDRTLSNPRATPAARRLYSYLWSQYGRKTLTGQQEQGSAPPNPNGELDYLQRVTGKLPAILGLDYIDPADNDAVNDRATQWARTGGIVTICWHWGAPDIGTGYENSKKDFDLVAALKPGTPQNEAMMRDITEVARLLAVLRDRGVPVLWRPLHEFSGTWFWWGRHGPEAFKALWALMYDQFTRVHRLDNLIWVLGWAGQNVDPAWYPGRATVDVAGADIYVQDHGNLAPMFAQVKAIVGDTLPICLHENGPVPDPALLGPSADWLWFMTWHTRWLTGADQNTPEQLRRDFNSQRYLTNDELPGWLRVKG
;
A
#
# COMPACT_ATOMS: atom_id res chain seq x y z
N MET A 1 -52.90 -33.34 -30.47
CA MET A 1 -51.67 -33.46 -29.57
C MET A 1 -50.70 -32.41 -29.96
N THR A 2 -50.71 -31.32 -29.22
CA THR A 2 -49.87 -30.16 -29.46
C THR A 2 -48.72 -30.21 -28.46
N ALA A 3 -47.48 -30.32 -28.95
CA ALA A 3 -46.25 -30.30 -28.13
C ALA A 3 -45.93 -28.87 -27.75
N ALA A 4 -45.86 -28.57 -26.46
CA ALA A 4 -45.39 -27.31 -25.93
C ALA A 4 -43.87 -27.32 -25.89
N ALA A 5 -43.21 -26.37 -26.57
CA ALA A 5 -41.78 -26.11 -26.50
C ALA A 5 -41.47 -25.34 -25.23
N VAL A 6 -40.65 -25.91 -24.36
CA VAL A 6 -40.07 -25.25 -23.17
C VAL A 6 -38.90 -24.42 -23.64
N LEU A 7 -39.04 -23.11 -23.67
CA LEU A 7 -37.93 -22.17 -23.85
C LEU A 7 -37.15 -22.07 -22.53
N GLY A 8 -35.97 -22.68 -22.49
CA GLY A 8 -35.01 -22.50 -21.42
C GLY A 8 -34.39 -21.09 -21.45
N LEU A 9 -34.71 -20.26 -20.48
CA LEU A 9 -34.03 -18.98 -20.25
C LEU A 9 -32.60 -19.25 -19.78
N ALA A 10 -31.62 -19.08 -20.68
CA ALA A 10 -30.22 -19.01 -20.29
C ALA A 10 -30.02 -17.74 -19.44
N HIS A 11 -29.81 -17.89 -18.15
CA HIS A 11 -29.38 -16.81 -17.28
C HIS A 11 -27.95 -16.45 -17.66
N GLY A 12 -27.77 -15.41 -18.45
CA GLY A 12 -26.44 -14.82 -18.70
C GLY A 12 -25.83 -14.36 -17.38
N ALA A 13 -24.59 -14.72 -17.14
CA ALA A 13 -23.84 -14.20 -16.02
C ALA A 13 -23.85 -12.66 -16.06
N PRO A 14 -23.99 -11.98 -14.91
CA PRO A 14 -24.07 -10.53 -14.89
C PRO A 14 -22.76 -9.91 -15.42
N ALA A 15 -22.89 -8.79 -16.14
CA ALA A 15 -21.81 -8.11 -16.88
C ALA A 15 -20.61 -7.61 -16.03
N TRP A 16 -20.64 -7.73 -14.69
CA TRP A 16 -19.52 -7.45 -13.80
C TRP A 16 -18.51 -8.62 -13.71
N ALA A 17 -18.79 -9.76 -14.28
CA ALA A 17 -17.96 -10.98 -14.22
C ALA A 17 -16.79 -11.02 -15.22
N ALA A 18 -16.53 -9.96 -15.98
CA ALA A 18 -15.58 -9.99 -17.09
C ALA A 18 -14.61 -8.78 -17.15
N LEU A 19 -14.06 -8.33 -16.02
CA LEU A 19 -12.83 -7.54 -16.08
C LEU A 19 -11.65 -8.51 -16.17
N PRO A 20 -10.69 -8.30 -17.10
CA PRO A 20 -9.48 -9.09 -17.09
C PRO A 20 -8.83 -8.92 -15.71
N ASP A 21 -8.56 -9.99 -14.99
CA ASP A 21 -8.18 -10.08 -13.58
C ASP A 21 -6.89 -9.33 -13.18
N ARG A 22 -6.29 -8.55 -14.07
CA ARG A 22 -4.98 -7.89 -13.86
C ARG A 22 -4.93 -6.45 -14.37
N THR A 23 -6.04 -5.73 -14.33
CA THR A 23 -6.10 -4.30 -14.68
C THR A 23 -6.16 -3.43 -13.44
N LEU A 24 -5.59 -2.22 -13.52
CA LEU A 24 -5.73 -1.23 -12.45
C LEU A 24 -7.19 -0.77 -12.32
N SER A 25 -7.61 -0.48 -11.08
CA SER A 25 -8.92 0.07 -10.75
C SER A 25 -9.17 1.41 -11.47
N ASN A 26 -8.12 2.24 -11.62
CA ASN A 26 -8.20 3.47 -12.40
C ASN A 26 -8.04 3.18 -13.91
N PRO A 27 -9.12 3.30 -14.73
CA PRO A 27 -9.02 3.04 -16.17
C PRO A 27 -8.15 4.04 -16.93
N ARG A 28 -7.81 5.18 -16.32
CA ARG A 28 -6.92 6.21 -16.90
C ARG A 28 -5.49 6.11 -16.42
N ALA A 29 -5.15 5.09 -15.63
CA ALA A 29 -3.80 4.92 -15.09
C ALA A 29 -2.71 5.16 -16.15
N THR A 30 -1.63 5.83 -15.77
CA THR A 30 -0.51 6.13 -16.66
C THR A 30 0.14 4.86 -17.21
N PRO A 31 0.80 4.91 -18.37
CA PRO A 31 1.55 3.78 -18.88
C PRO A 31 2.60 3.26 -17.89
N ALA A 32 3.22 4.14 -17.10
CA ALA A 32 4.18 3.75 -16.06
C ALA A 32 3.51 2.94 -14.94
N ALA A 33 2.38 3.41 -14.41
CA ALA A 33 1.62 2.68 -13.39
C ALA A 33 1.14 1.30 -13.91
N ARG A 34 0.64 1.23 -15.14
CA ARG A 34 0.23 -0.04 -15.77
C ARG A 34 1.39 -1.01 -15.92
N ARG A 35 2.56 -0.54 -16.39
CA ARG A 35 3.74 -1.39 -16.51
C ARG A 35 4.23 -1.89 -15.15
N LEU A 36 4.26 -1.01 -14.14
CA LEU A 36 4.61 -1.41 -12.78
C LEU A 36 3.63 -2.48 -12.27
N TYR A 37 2.33 -2.27 -12.41
CA TYR A 37 1.32 -3.22 -11.94
C TYR A 37 1.43 -4.59 -12.66
N SER A 38 1.66 -4.58 -13.97
CA SER A 38 1.91 -5.82 -14.72
C SER A 38 3.18 -6.54 -14.25
N TYR A 39 4.23 -5.79 -13.91
CA TYR A 39 5.46 -6.35 -13.34
C TYR A 39 5.18 -6.98 -11.97
N LEU A 40 4.48 -6.30 -11.08
CA LEU A 40 4.10 -6.81 -9.77
C LEU A 40 3.33 -8.14 -9.90
N TRP A 41 2.37 -8.22 -10.80
CA TRP A 41 1.66 -9.47 -11.09
C TRP A 41 2.59 -10.58 -11.62
N SER A 42 3.58 -10.24 -12.42
CA SER A 42 4.55 -11.22 -12.95
C SER A 42 5.44 -11.81 -11.85
N GLN A 43 5.61 -11.10 -10.73
CA GLN A 43 6.41 -11.55 -9.59
C GLN A 43 5.56 -12.30 -8.55
N TYR A 44 4.26 -11.98 -8.44
CA TYR A 44 3.36 -12.57 -7.46
C TYR A 44 3.32 -14.10 -7.57
N GLY A 45 3.54 -14.78 -6.45
CA GLY A 45 3.66 -16.24 -6.38
C GLY A 45 5.02 -16.82 -6.84
N ARG A 46 5.98 -15.95 -7.22
CA ARG A 46 7.32 -16.38 -7.70
C ARG A 46 8.45 -15.80 -6.86
N LYS A 47 8.39 -14.50 -6.64
CA LYS A 47 9.38 -13.73 -5.90
C LYS A 47 8.65 -12.80 -4.93
N THR A 48 9.35 -12.39 -3.89
CA THR A 48 8.89 -11.38 -2.96
C THR A 48 9.81 -10.16 -3.05
N LEU A 49 9.25 -8.98 -3.29
CA LEU A 49 10.03 -7.75 -3.32
C LEU A 49 10.39 -7.33 -1.89
N THR A 50 11.64 -6.96 -1.68
CA THR A 50 12.08 -6.40 -0.40
C THR A 50 11.59 -4.97 -0.26
N GLY A 51 11.07 -4.61 0.90
CA GLY A 51 10.63 -3.26 1.22
C GLY A 51 11.23 -2.77 2.53
N GLN A 52 11.49 -1.47 2.60
CA GLN A 52 11.94 -0.79 3.80
C GLN A 52 11.24 0.55 3.93
N GLN A 53 10.59 0.76 5.09
CA GLN A 53 10.04 2.06 5.47
C GLN A 53 11.17 2.95 5.97
N GLU A 54 11.25 4.19 5.47
CA GLU A 54 12.15 5.19 6.06
C GLU A 54 11.57 5.77 7.35
N GLN A 55 12.41 6.28 8.22
CA GLN A 55 11.99 6.98 9.45
C GLN A 55 11.30 8.32 9.14
N GLY A 56 11.43 8.82 7.91
CA GLY A 56 10.88 10.13 7.51
C GLY A 56 11.81 11.28 7.95
N SER A 57 11.19 12.42 8.24
CA SER A 57 11.86 13.69 8.53
C SER A 57 12.76 13.71 9.76
N ALA A 58 12.88 12.62 10.49
CA ALA A 58 13.71 12.63 11.70
C ALA A 58 15.18 12.85 11.35
N PRO A 59 15.71 14.04 11.64
CA PRO A 59 17.14 14.29 11.50
C PRO A 59 17.96 13.31 12.35
N PRO A 60 19.19 12.98 11.98
CA PRO A 60 19.98 13.65 10.94
C PRO A 60 20.01 12.95 9.58
N ASN A 61 19.44 11.75 9.44
CA ASN A 61 19.63 10.97 8.21
C ASN A 61 18.34 10.25 7.76
N PRO A 62 17.57 10.83 6.84
CA PRO A 62 16.37 10.18 6.29
C PRO A 62 16.68 8.87 5.52
N ASN A 63 17.95 8.64 5.14
CA ASN A 63 18.38 7.40 4.47
C ASN A 63 18.99 6.39 5.46
N GLY A 64 18.83 6.57 6.77
CA GLY A 64 19.51 5.75 7.79
C GLY A 64 19.28 4.25 7.62
N GLU A 65 18.06 3.86 7.30
CA GLU A 65 17.69 2.46 7.04
C GLU A 65 18.34 1.94 5.75
N LEU A 66 18.36 2.74 4.69
CA LEU A 66 18.98 2.35 3.41
C LEU A 66 20.49 2.21 3.54
N ASP A 67 21.15 3.15 4.23
CA ASP A 67 22.59 3.11 4.52
C ASP A 67 22.94 1.89 5.38
N TYR A 68 22.10 1.56 6.35
CA TYR A 68 22.27 0.35 7.17
C TYR A 68 22.17 -0.91 6.33
N LEU A 69 21.12 -1.06 5.53
CA LEU A 69 20.93 -2.22 4.65
C LEU A 69 22.07 -2.36 3.66
N GLN A 70 22.46 -1.27 2.97
CA GLN A 70 23.59 -1.28 2.03
C GLN A 70 24.89 -1.74 2.70
N ARG A 71 25.18 -1.25 3.90
CA ARG A 71 26.38 -1.62 4.65
C ARG A 71 26.37 -3.08 5.10
N VAL A 72 25.22 -3.58 5.56
CA VAL A 72 25.09 -4.92 6.15
C VAL A 72 24.94 -6.00 5.09
N THR A 73 24.16 -5.74 4.05
CA THR A 73 23.78 -6.76 3.07
C THR A 73 24.48 -6.60 1.72
N GLY A 74 25.00 -5.42 1.41
CA GLY A 74 25.47 -5.04 0.08
C GLY A 74 24.32 -4.73 -0.89
N LYS A 75 23.07 -4.70 -0.43
CA LYS A 75 21.86 -4.57 -1.23
C LYS A 75 20.99 -3.42 -0.72
N LEU A 76 20.19 -2.86 -1.63
CA LEU A 76 19.11 -1.92 -1.32
C LEU A 76 17.75 -2.59 -1.54
N PRO A 77 16.69 -2.21 -0.80
CA PRO A 77 15.36 -2.78 -0.98
C PRO A 77 14.80 -2.44 -2.37
N ALA A 78 13.92 -3.27 -2.89
CA ALA A 78 13.21 -2.98 -4.14
C ALA A 78 12.21 -1.84 -3.99
N ILE A 79 11.57 -1.73 -2.82
CA ILE A 79 10.52 -0.76 -2.52
C ILE A 79 10.97 0.14 -1.36
N LEU A 80 10.90 1.45 -1.57
CA LEU A 80 11.07 2.45 -0.50
C LEU A 80 9.70 2.86 0.01
N GLY A 81 9.48 2.70 1.31
CA GLY A 81 8.32 3.19 2.03
C GLY A 81 8.53 4.60 2.54
N LEU A 82 7.60 5.47 2.24
CA LEU A 82 7.57 6.89 2.58
C LEU A 82 6.25 7.23 3.28
N ASP A 83 6.20 8.38 3.96
CA ASP A 83 5.02 8.77 4.71
C ASP A 83 4.77 10.29 4.62
N TYR A 84 3.54 10.68 4.34
CA TYR A 84 3.09 12.07 4.45
C TYR A 84 2.60 12.37 5.88
N ILE A 85 3.43 12.06 6.86
CA ILE A 85 3.10 12.25 8.29
C ILE A 85 3.36 13.68 8.79
N ASP A 86 4.34 14.36 8.22
CA ASP A 86 4.75 15.71 8.61
C ASP A 86 4.66 16.67 7.41
N PRO A 87 3.72 17.62 7.43
CA PRO A 87 3.59 18.60 6.35
C PRO A 87 4.88 19.37 6.05
N ALA A 88 5.73 19.60 7.04
CA ALA A 88 7.01 20.29 6.86
C ALA A 88 8.04 19.48 6.04
N ASP A 89 7.89 18.15 6.00
CA ASP A 89 8.78 17.24 5.25
C ASP A 89 8.21 16.77 3.90
N ASN A 90 6.93 16.97 3.64
CA ASN A 90 6.25 16.34 2.51
C ASN A 90 6.87 16.68 1.14
N ASP A 91 7.40 17.87 0.94
CA ASP A 91 8.10 18.21 -0.30
C ASP A 91 9.43 17.44 -0.42
N ALA A 92 10.16 17.25 0.68
CA ALA A 92 11.37 16.43 0.73
C ALA A 92 11.06 14.92 0.57
N VAL A 93 9.92 14.43 1.07
CA VAL A 93 9.38 13.10 0.76
C VAL A 93 9.24 12.91 -0.75
N ASN A 94 8.66 13.87 -1.45
CA ASN A 94 8.54 13.83 -2.91
C ASN A 94 9.88 13.82 -3.64
N ASP A 95 10.87 14.52 -3.12
CA ASP A 95 12.22 14.52 -3.71
C ASP A 95 12.90 13.17 -3.50
N ARG A 96 12.81 12.57 -2.32
CA ARG A 96 13.32 11.21 -2.03
C ARG A 96 12.61 10.16 -2.90
N ALA A 97 11.27 10.23 -3.03
CA ALA A 97 10.49 9.38 -3.92
C ALA A 97 10.98 9.46 -5.37
N THR A 98 11.21 10.70 -5.85
CA THR A 98 11.69 10.94 -7.22
C THR A 98 13.11 10.39 -7.43
N GLN A 99 14.00 10.61 -6.47
CA GLN A 99 15.37 10.08 -6.52
C GLN A 99 15.36 8.55 -6.53
N TRP A 100 14.54 7.92 -5.68
CA TRP A 100 14.40 6.47 -5.64
C TRP A 100 13.90 5.91 -6.97
N ALA A 101 12.86 6.50 -7.54
CA ALA A 101 12.31 6.09 -8.82
C ALA A 101 13.33 6.24 -9.99
N ARG A 102 14.25 7.21 -9.90
CA ARG A 102 15.36 7.36 -10.88
C ARG A 102 16.38 6.25 -10.79
N THR A 103 16.56 5.59 -9.65
CA THR A 103 17.40 4.38 -9.56
C THR A 103 16.72 3.15 -10.17
N GLY A 104 15.43 3.20 -10.42
CA GLY A 104 14.58 2.09 -10.84
C GLY A 104 13.81 1.45 -9.68
N GLY A 105 13.96 1.98 -8.47
CA GLY A 105 13.25 1.53 -7.28
C GLY A 105 11.76 1.87 -7.34
N ILE A 106 10.97 1.09 -6.63
CA ILE A 106 9.52 1.25 -6.52
C ILE A 106 9.22 2.12 -5.30
N VAL A 107 8.24 3.00 -5.41
CA VAL A 107 7.84 3.93 -4.36
C VAL A 107 6.50 3.50 -3.78
N THR A 108 6.40 3.38 -2.45
CA THR A 108 5.12 3.35 -1.75
C THR A 108 5.04 4.52 -0.78
N ILE A 109 3.86 5.11 -0.68
CA ILE A 109 3.61 6.21 0.26
C ILE A 109 2.37 5.89 1.07
N CYS A 110 2.51 5.92 2.40
CA CYS A 110 1.38 5.94 3.32
C CYS A 110 1.10 7.37 3.80
N TRP A 111 0.01 7.52 4.54
CA TRP A 111 -0.37 8.80 5.11
C TRP A 111 -0.87 8.59 6.53
N HIS A 112 -0.02 8.89 7.51
CA HIS A 112 -0.46 9.02 8.89
C HIS A 112 -1.20 10.35 9.05
N TRP A 113 -2.42 10.34 8.55
CA TRP A 113 -3.28 11.51 8.50
C TRP A 113 -3.70 11.93 9.91
N GLY A 114 -3.11 12.99 10.42
CA GLY A 114 -3.57 13.60 11.66
C GLY A 114 -5.04 14.02 11.53
N ALA A 115 -5.79 13.98 12.63
CA ALA A 115 -7.22 14.31 12.57
C ALA A 115 -7.40 15.75 12.07
N PRO A 116 -8.23 15.97 11.01
CA PRO A 116 -8.40 17.28 10.38
C PRO A 116 -8.81 18.37 11.40
N ASP A 117 -8.18 19.56 11.29
CA ASP A 117 -8.29 20.70 12.23
C ASP A 117 -7.83 20.42 13.68
N ILE A 118 -7.36 19.23 14.02
CA ILE A 118 -6.84 18.90 15.33
C ILE A 118 -5.31 18.95 15.35
N GLY A 119 -4.67 18.40 14.32
CA GLY A 119 -3.22 18.45 14.19
C GLY A 119 -2.67 17.36 13.28
N THR A 120 -1.36 17.41 13.05
CA THR A 120 -0.62 16.50 12.18
C THR A 120 0.16 15.46 12.98
N GLY A 121 0.67 14.43 12.32
CA GLY A 121 1.52 13.43 12.92
C GLY A 121 0.77 12.28 13.59
N TYR A 122 1.54 11.27 13.99
CA TYR A 122 1.03 9.98 14.48
C TYR A 122 0.05 10.10 15.68
N GLU A 123 0.40 10.91 16.67
CA GLU A 123 -0.45 11.05 17.87
C GLU A 123 -1.79 11.72 17.55
N ASN A 124 -1.82 12.62 16.57
CA ASN A 124 -3.07 13.25 16.14
C ASN A 124 -3.88 12.36 15.19
N SER A 125 -3.28 11.39 14.51
CA SER A 125 -4.04 10.39 13.75
C SER A 125 -4.90 9.48 14.64
N LYS A 126 -4.58 9.41 15.93
CA LYS A 126 -5.31 8.65 16.95
C LYS A 126 -6.34 9.48 17.72
N LYS A 127 -6.47 10.76 17.42
CA LYS A 127 -7.49 11.62 18.05
C LYS A 127 -8.87 11.32 17.49
N ASP A 128 -9.89 11.64 18.28
CA ASP A 128 -11.26 11.51 17.83
C ASP A 128 -11.60 12.57 16.79
N PHE A 129 -12.27 12.14 15.72
CA PHE A 129 -12.74 13.01 14.64
C PHE A 129 -14.08 12.50 14.12
N ASP A 130 -15.07 13.37 14.05
CA ASP A 130 -16.41 12.98 13.60
C ASP A 130 -16.43 12.75 12.08
N LEU A 131 -16.03 11.54 11.68
CA LEU A 131 -16.06 11.12 10.28
C LEU A 131 -17.47 11.14 9.70
N VAL A 132 -18.51 10.86 10.51
CA VAL A 132 -19.89 10.85 10.03
C VAL A 132 -20.35 12.26 9.64
N ALA A 133 -19.95 13.28 10.42
CA ALA A 133 -20.15 14.66 10.03
C ALA A 133 -19.28 15.05 8.84
N ALA A 134 -18.00 14.62 8.80
CA ALA A 134 -17.08 14.92 7.72
C ALA A 134 -17.52 14.39 6.35
N LEU A 135 -18.28 13.31 6.32
CA LEU A 135 -18.85 12.76 5.07
C LEU A 135 -20.08 13.55 4.56
N LYS A 136 -20.56 14.55 5.32
CA LYS A 136 -21.68 15.40 4.92
C LYS A 136 -21.16 16.74 4.35
N PRO A 137 -21.39 17.03 3.07
CA PRO A 137 -20.96 18.31 2.48
C PRO A 137 -21.47 19.54 3.27
N GLY A 138 -20.61 20.55 3.42
CA GLY A 138 -20.95 21.81 4.07
C GLY A 138 -20.84 21.81 5.58
N THR A 139 -20.41 20.72 6.22
CA THR A 139 -20.06 20.75 7.63
C THR A 139 -18.63 21.23 7.83
N PRO A 140 -18.28 21.86 8.97
CA PRO A 140 -16.90 22.25 9.27
C PRO A 140 -15.91 21.07 9.17
N GLN A 141 -16.32 19.88 9.61
CA GLN A 141 -15.51 18.66 9.51
C GLN A 141 -15.27 18.24 8.07
N ASN A 142 -16.28 18.38 7.18
CA ASN A 142 -16.13 18.12 5.77
C ASN A 142 -15.15 19.10 5.13
N GLU A 143 -15.28 20.39 5.42
CA GLU A 143 -14.37 21.42 4.90
C GLU A 143 -12.92 21.15 5.33
N ALA A 144 -12.70 20.80 6.59
CA ALA A 144 -11.38 20.43 7.12
C ALA A 144 -10.79 19.22 6.38
N MET A 145 -11.56 18.14 6.31
CA MET A 145 -11.16 16.91 5.61
C MET A 145 -10.83 17.15 4.15
N MET A 146 -11.63 17.97 3.45
CA MET A 146 -11.43 18.27 2.03
C MET A 146 -10.22 19.17 1.79
N ARG A 147 -9.85 20.07 2.74
CA ARG A 147 -8.59 20.84 2.65
C ARG A 147 -7.38 19.91 2.67
N ASP A 148 -7.34 18.95 3.60
CA ASP A 148 -6.24 18.00 3.72
C ASP A 148 -6.14 17.09 2.47
N ILE A 149 -7.27 16.56 1.99
CA ILE A 149 -7.35 15.77 0.76
C ILE A 149 -6.79 16.57 -0.44
N THR A 150 -7.15 17.86 -0.55
CA THR A 150 -6.67 18.72 -1.63
C THR A 150 -5.16 18.96 -1.54
N GLU A 151 -4.65 19.17 -0.33
CA GLU A 151 -3.21 19.37 -0.13
C GLU A 151 -2.40 18.12 -0.46
N VAL A 152 -2.83 16.94 0.00
CA VAL A 152 -2.15 15.69 -0.35
C VAL A 152 -2.28 15.37 -1.84
N ALA A 153 -3.41 15.74 -2.45
CA ALA A 153 -3.54 15.61 -3.91
C ALA A 153 -2.54 16.51 -4.66
N ARG A 154 -2.26 17.72 -4.16
CA ARG A 154 -1.22 18.61 -4.70
C ARG A 154 0.16 17.97 -4.64
N LEU A 155 0.50 17.36 -3.52
CA LEU A 155 1.78 16.64 -3.33
C LEU A 155 1.91 15.45 -4.30
N LEU A 156 0.89 14.62 -4.38
CA LEU A 156 0.88 13.45 -5.28
C LEU A 156 0.89 13.88 -6.78
N ALA A 157 0.33 15.05 -7.11
CA ALA A 157 0.39 15.59 -8.46
C ALA A 157 1.83 15.92 -8.89
N VAL A 158 2.69 16.36 -7.98
CA VAL A 158 4.13 16.56 -8.26
C VAL A 158 4.77 15.26 -8.73
N LEU A 159 4.48 14.13 -8.07
CA LEU A 159 5.00 12.82 -8.46
C LEU A 159 4.40 12.34 -9.79
N ARG A 160 3.08 12.60 -10.02
CA ARG A 160 2.46 12.34 -11.33
C ARG A 160 3.18 13.08 -12.45
N ASP A 161 3.43 14.36 -12.27
CA ASP A 161 4.04 15.22 -13.28
C ASP A 161 5.53 14.86 -13.52
N ARG A 162 6.18 14.31 -12.51
CA ARG A 162 7.52 13.70 -12.61
C ARG A 162 7.49 12.27 -13.19
N GLY A 163 6.32 11.71 -13.52
CA GLY A 163 6.16 10.37 -14.10
C GLY A 163 6.39 9.22 -13.12
N VAL A 164 6.36 9.49 -11.81
CA VAL A 164 6.58 8.48 -10.76
C VAL A 164 5.28 7.72 -10.47
N PRO A 165 5.18 6.41 -10.73
CA PRO A 165 4.07 5.60 -10.24
C PRO A 165 4.23 5.38 -8.74
N VAL A 166 3.13 5.45 -8.00
CA VAL A 166 3.12 5.35 -6.54
C VAL A 166 2.19 4.22 -6.10
N LEU A 167 2.70 3.30 -5.28
CA LEU A 167 1.89 2.40 -4.48
C LEU A 167 1.28 3.24 -3.34
N TRP A 168 0.05 3.71 -3.54
CA TRP A 168 -0.61 4.60 -2.61
C TRP A 168 -1.35 3.82 -1.54
N ARG A 169 -0.94 3.95 -0.29
CA ARG A 169 -1.45 3.22 0.87
C ARG A 169 -2.07 4.16 1.92
N PRO A 170 -3.19 4.82 1.59
CA PRO A 170 -3.90 5.65 2.55
C PRO A 170 -4.67 4.80 3.55
N LEU A 171 -5.05 5.40 4.69
CA LEU A 171 -6.02 4.85 5.62
C LEU A 171 -5.69 3.40 6.05
N HIS A 172 -4.41 3.09 6.22
CA HIS A 172 -3.95 1.75 6.63
C HIS A 172 -4.45 1.37 8.02
N GLU A 173 -4.40 0.10 8.35
CA GLU A 173 -4.80 -0.45 9.67
C GLU A 173 -6.22 -0.06 10.12
N PHE A 174 -7.09 0.27 9.19
CA PHE A 174 -8.44 0.78 9.44
C PHE A 174 -9.28 -0.13 10.33
N SER A 175 -9.08 -1.44 10.26
CA SER A 175 -9.82 -2.43 11.04
C SER A 175 -9.33 -2.56 12.49
N GLY A 176 -8.18 -1.95 12.82
CA GLY A 176 -7.64 -1.86 14.19
C GLY A 176 -8.35 -0.84 15.07
N THR A 177 -9.02 0.15 14.46
CA THR A 177 -9.82 1.20 15.09
C THR A 177 -9.05 2.19 16.00
N TRP A 178 -7.74 2.16 16.04
CA TRP A 178 -6.93 3.13 16.78
C TRP A 178 -6.76 4.46 16.03
N PHE A 179 -6.83 4.45 14.72
CA PHE A 179 -6.84 5.65 13.89
C PHE A 179 -8.27 6.17 13.72
N TRP A 180 -8.43 7.48 13.57
CA TRP A 180 -9.75 8.11 13.46
C TRP A 180 -10.57 7.59 12.27
N TRP A 181 -9.92 7.25 11.16
CA TRP A 181 -10.59 6.73 9.96
C TRP A 181 -11.20 5.33 10.11
N GLY A 182 -10.80 4.57 11.16
CA GLY A 182 -11.36 3.25 11.49
C GLY A 182 -12.42 3.27 12.59
N ARG A 183 -12.54 4.35 13.37
CA ARG A 183 -13.36 4.36 14.61
C ARG A 183 -14.85 4.28 14.39
N HIS A 184 -15.35 4.75 13.25
CA HIS A 184 -16.78 4.80 12.94
C HIS A 184 -17.27 3.55 12.18
N GLY A 185 -16.46 2.50 12.14
CA GLY A 185 -16.81 1.21 11.56
C GLY A 185 -16.70 1.12 10.05
N PRO A 186 -16.97 -0.06 9.49
CA PRO A 186 -16.66 -0.38 8.10
C PRO A 186 -17.43 0.46 7.08
N GLU A 187 -18.68 0.85 7.36
CA GLU A 187 -19.47 1.63 6.39
C GLU A 187 -18.93 3.06 6.25
N ALA A 188 -18.57 3.71 7.37
CA ALA A 188 -17.96 5.04 7.34
C ALA A 188 -16.57 5.01 6.66
N PHE A 189 -15.77 4.00 6.97
CA PHE A 189 -14.48 3.77 6.31
C PHE A 189 -14.63 3.61 4.79
N LYS A 190 -15.55 2.74 4.33
CA LYS A 190 -15.78 2.52 2.89
C LYS A 190 -16.26 3.78 2.19
N ALA A 191 -17.06 4.60 2.87
CA ALA A 191 -17.50 5.89 2.33
C ALA A 191 -16.33 6.88 2.21
N LEU A 192 -15.44 6.95 3.21
CA LEU A 192 -14.22 7.77 3.16
C LEU A 192 -13.28 7.29 2.05
N TRP A 193 -13.06 5.97 1.93
CA TRP A 193 -12.25 5.37 0.86
C TRP A 193 -12.78 5.74 -0.52
N ALA A 194 -14.09 5.59 -0.72
CA ALA A 194 -14.73 5.91 -2.00
C ALA A 194 -14.63 7.41 -2.34
N LEU A 195 -14.80 8.29 -1.35
CA LEU A 195 -14.64 9.73 -1.50
C LEU A 195 -13.20 10.07 -1.89
N MET A 196 -12.20 9.54 -1.18
CA MET A 196 -10.79 9.79 -1.47
C MET A 196 -10.41 9.25 -2.86
N TYR A 197 -10.85 8.04 -3.20
CA TYR A 197 -10.63 7.46 -4.53
C TYR A 197 -11.21 8.35 -5.63
N ASP A 198 -12.44 8.84 -5.46
CA ASP A 198 -13.10 9.73 -6.43
C ASP A 198 -12.35 11.06 -6.56
N GLN A 199 -12.01 11.70 -5.45
CA GLN A 199 -11.25 12.95 -5.46
C GLN A 199 -9.90 12.77 -6.17
N PHE A 200 -9.13 11.77 -5.83
CA PHE A 200 -7.80 11.58 -6.38
C PHE A 200 -7.83 11.16 -7.85
N THR A 201 -8.72 10.24 -8.22
CA THR A 201 -8.74 9.72 -9.59
C THR A 201 -9.55 10.59 -10.56
N ARG A 202 -10.71 11.14 -10.16
CA ARG A 202 -11.59 11.87 -11.06
C ARG A 202 -11.37 13.39 -11.02
N VAL A 203 -11.25 13.96 -9.82
CA VAL A 203 -11.10 15.41 -9.66
C VAL A 203 -9.66 15.83 -9.90
N HIS A 204 -8.71 15.28 -9.15
CA HIS A 204 -7.29 15.66 -9.22
C HIS A 204 -6.48 14.94 -10.29
N ARG A 205 -7.04 13.93 -10.95
CA ARG A 205 -6.39 13.19 -12.05
C ARG A 205 -5.05 12.58 -11.68
N LEU A 206 -4.95 12.00 -10.51
CA LEU A 206 -3.79 11.30 -10.03
C LEU A 206 -3.71 9.89 -10.67
N ASP A 207 -3.48 9.88 -11.96
CA ASP A 207 -3.52 8.66 -12.77
C ASP A 207 -2.24 7.80 -12.62
N ASN A 208 -1.29 8.21 -11.76
CA ASN A 208 -0.06 7.50 -11.40
C ASN A 208 -0.19 6.61 -10.16
N LEU A 209 -1.36 6.58 -9.50
CA LEU A 209 -1.56 5.82 -8.27
C LEU A 209 -1.98 4.37 -8.54
N ILE A 210 -1.42 3.46 -7.73
CA ILE A 210 -1.82 2.07 -7.56
C ILE A 210 -2.34 1.93 -6.13
N TRP A 211 -3.60 1.61 -5.95
CA TRP A 211 -4.28 1.67 -4.67
C TRP A 211 -4.05 0.43 -3.81
N VAL A 212 -3.43 0.61 -2.65
CA VAL A 212 -3.06 -0.46 -1.71
C VAL A 212 -3.95 -0.38 -0.47
N LEU A 213 -4.71 -1.44 -0.21
CA LEU A 213 -5.60 -1.57 0.94
C LEU A 213 -4.94 -2.43 2.02
N GLY A 214 -4.89 -1.96 3.29
CA GLY A 214 -4.20 -2.63 4.37
C GLY A 214 -4.99 -2.81 5.66
N TRP A 215 -5.40 -4.06 5.94
CA TRP A 215 -6.00 -4.42 7.22
C TRP A 215 -4.98 -4.37 8.36
N ALA A 216 -5.44 -4.06 9.57
CA ALA A 216 -4.72 -4.44 10.78
C ALA A 216 -4.74 -5.97 10.92
N GLY A 217 -3.59 -6.59 11.13
CA GLY A 217 -3.47 -8.06 11.18
C GLY A 217 -4.27 -8.73 12.30
N GLN A 218 -4.63 -7.97 13.34
CA GLN A 218 -5.47 -8.45 14.43
C GLN A 218 -6.95 -8.59 14.03
N ASN A 219 -7.38 -7.92 12.96
CA ASN A 219 -8.78 -7.90 12.53
C ASN A 219 -8.90 -7.83 11.00
N VAL A 220 -8.70 -8.95 10.34
CA VAL A 220 -8.90 -9.10 8.89
C VAL A 220 -10.36 -9.49 8.65
N ASP A 221 -11.24 -8.50 8.59
CA ASP A 221 -12.69 -8.67 8.43
C ASP A 221 -13.14 -8.20 7.03
N PRO A 222 -13.88 -9.04 6.27
CA PRO A 222 -14.39 -8.71 4.94
C PRO A 222 -15.36 -7.53 4.91
N ALA A 223 -16.01 -7.19 6.03
CA ALA A 223 -16.93 -6.05 6.10
C ALA A 223 -16.26 -4.72 5.70
N TRP A 224 -14.95 -4.61 5.89
CA TRP A 224 -14.16 -3.42 5.57
C TRP A 224 -13.72 -3.31 4.11
N TYR A 225 -13.91 -4.36 3.32
CA TYR A 225 -13.44 -4.38 1.93
C TYR A 225 -14.28 -3.46 1.04
N PRO A 226 -13.71 -2.38 0.46
CA PRO A 226 -14.45 -1.45 -0.40
C PRO A 226 -14.70 -1.99 -1.81
N GLY A 227 -14.13 -3.15 -2.14
CA GLY A 227 -14.34 -3.82 -3.42
C GLY A 227 -13.22 -3.61 -4.45
N ARG A 228 -13.12 -4.55 -5.38
CA ARG A 228 -12.10 -4.59 -6.45
C ARG A 228 -12.08 -3.33 -7.32
N ALA A 229 -13.20 -2.63 -7.45
CA ALA A 229 -13.31 -1.45 -8.32
C ALA A 229 -12.45 -0.25 -7.88
N THR A 230 -11.95 -0.26 -6.62
CA THR A 230 -11.17 0.85 -6.05
C THR A 230 -9.89 0.37 -5.36
N VAL A 231 -9.55 -0.91 -5.47
CA VAL A 231 -8.35 -1.51 -4.85
C VAL A 231 -7.56 -2.26 -5.90
N ASP A 232 -6.25 -2.08 -5.92
CA ASP A 232 -5.33 -2.75 -6.85
C ASP A 232 -4.46 -3.81 -6.17
N VAL A 233 -4.09 -3.59 -4.91
CA VAL A 233 -3.32 -4.52 -4.08
C VAL A 233 -3.96 -4.56 -2.71
N ALA A 234 -4.03 -5.75 -2.12
CA ALA A 234 -4.53 -5.95 -0.76
C ALA A 234 -3.42 -6.48 0.15
N GLY A 235 -3.54 -6.29 1.45
CA GLY A 235 -2.58 -6.83 2.39
C GLY A 235 -2.95 -6.57 3.84
N ALA A 236 -2.00 -6.80 4.72
CA ALA A 236 -2.18 -6.56 6.15
C ALA A 236 -0.88 -6.09 6.79
N ASP A 237 -1.03 -5.41 7.92
CA ASP A 237 0.05 -4.94 8.77
C ASP A 237 0.12 -5.79 10.02
N ILE A 238 1.29 -6.34 10.34
CA ILE A 238 1.46 -7.11 11.56
C ILE A 238 2.87 -7.02 12.11
N TYR A 239 2.96 -6.89 13.41
CA TYR A 239 4.19 -6.85 14.17
C TYR A 239 4.28 -8.07 15.08
N VAL A 240 5.01 -9.08 14.65
CA VAL A 240 5.36 -10.28 15.43
C VAL A 240 6.84 -10.24 15.79
N GLN A 241 7.29 -11.16 16.65
CA GLN A 241 8.68 -11.20 17.11
C GLN A 241 9.51 -12.28 16.40
N ASP A 242 8.91 -13.00 15.45
CA ASP A 242 9.58 -14.05 14.70
C ASP A 242 9.69 -13.71 13.21
N HIS A 243 10.41 -14.55 12.47
CA HIS A 243 10.63 -14.43 11.04
C HIS A 243 9.72 -15.37 10.24
N GLY A 244 8.56 -15.71 10.80
CA GLY A 244 7.59 -16.59 10.19
C GLY A 244 7.00 -16.05 8.90
N ASN A 245 6.36 -16.92 8.14
CA ASN A 245 5.73 -16.54 6.87
C ASN A 245 4.33 -15.90 7.00
N LEU A 246 3.78 -15.86 8.21
CA LEU A 246 2.46 -15.27 8.50
C LEU A 246 1.32 -15.86 7.65
N ALA A 247 1.42 -17.17 7.34
CA ALA A 247 0.47 -17.88 6.48
C ALA A 247 -1.00 -17.76 6.92
N PRO A 248 -1.35 -17.80 8.22
CA PRO A 248 -2.74 -17.63 8.63
C PRO A 248 -3.32 -16.26 8.21
N MET A 249 -2.55 -15.19 8.34
CA MET A 249 -2.99 -13.85 7.94
C MET A 249 -3.08 -13.72 6.41
N PHE A 250 -2.10 -14.26 5.69
CA PHE A 250 -2.17 -14.33 4.22
C PHE A 250 -3.46 -15.03 3.77
N ALA A 251 -3.79 -16.15 4.38
CA ALA A 251 -5.00 -16.92 4.07
C ALA A 251 -6.29 -16.13 4.36
N GLN A 252 -6.33 -15.34 5.43
CA GLN A 252 -7.49 -14.49 5.74
C GLN A 252 -7.70 -13.40 4.67
N VAL A 253 -6.64 -12.67 4.27
CA VAL A 253 -6.72 -11.69 3.19
C VAL A 253 -7.12 -12.36 1.88
N LYS A 254 -6.51 -13.52 1.57
CA LYS A 254 -6.81 -14.31 0.38
C LYS A 254 -8.26 -14.75 0.31
N ALA A 255 -8.87 -15.14 1.44
CA ALA A 255 -10.26 -15.52 1.50
C ALA A 255 -11.21 -14.36 1.15
N ILE A 256 -10.79 -13.11 1.38
CA ILE A 256 -11.59 -11.91 1.04
C ILE A 256 -11.42 -11.53 -0.42
N VAL A 257 -10.18 -11.47 -0.92
CA VAL A 257 -9.90 -10.91 -2.26
C VAL A 257 -9.78 -11.97 -3.37
N GLY A 258 -9.72 -13.25 -3.02
CA GLY A 258 -9.55 -14.34 -3.97
C GLY A 258 -8.25 -14.24 -4.76
N ASP A 259 -8.32 -14.60 -6.05
CA ASP A 259 -7.22 -14.47 -7.02
C ASP A 259 -7.24 -13.15 -7.81
N THR A 260 -8.10 -12.22 -7.41
CA THR A 260 -8.35 -10.98 -8.16
C THR A 260 -7.35 -9.88 -7.84
N LEU A 261 -6.64 -9.97 -6.72
CA LEU A 261 -5.64 -9.01 -6.27
C LEU A 261 -4.36 -9.70 -5.82
N PRO A 262 -3.18 -9.12 -6.08
CA PRO A 262 -1.97 -9.56 -5.40
C PRO A 262 -2.03 -9.14 -3.93
N ILE A 263 -1.37 -9.91 -3.07
CA ILE A 263 -1.41 -9.73 -1.61
C ILE A 263 -0.02 -9.42 -1.10
N CYS A 264 0.09 -8.38 -0.27
CA CYS A 264 1.35 -7.93 0.31
C CYS A 264 1.31 -7.88 1.83
N LEU A 265 2.49 -7.97 2.43
CA LEU A 265 2.76 -7.66 3.82
C LEU A 265 3.33 -6.24 3.84
N HIS A 266 2.48 -5.23 3.97
CA HIS A 266 2.92 -3.86 3.72
C HIS A 266 3.28 -3.06 4.97
N GLU A 267 3.19 -3.68 6.15
CA GLU A 267 3.94 -3.32 7.35
C GLU A 267 4.26 -4.56 8.16
N ASN A 268 5.51 -4.69 8.56
CA ASN A 268 5.94 -5.79 9.42
C ASN A 268 7.12 -5.37 10.32
N GLY A 269 7.33 -6.17 11.36
CA GLY A 269 8.52 -6.12 12.18
C GLY A 269 9.69 -6.81 11.51
N PRO A 270 10.19 -7.96 12.04
CA PRO A 270 11.31 -8.69 11.46
C PRO A 270 11.10 -9.06 9.99
N VAL A 271 12.18 -9.07 9.22
CA VAL A 271 12.19 -9.58 7.83
C VAL A 271 11.75 -11.05 7.84
N PRO A 272 10.73 -11.47 7.09
CA PRO A 272 10.35 -12.88 7.00
C PRO A 272 11.50 -13.75 6.50
N ASP A 273 11.58 -14.99 6.96
CA ASP A 273 12.59 -15.94 6.42
C ASP A 273 12.20 -16.34 4.98
N PRO A 274 13.03 -16.05 3.97
CA PRO A 274 12.74 -16.37 2.58
C PRO A 274 12.54 -17.88 2.33
N ALA A 275 13.09 -18.75 3.18
CA ALA A 275 12.91 -20.19 3.08
C ALA A 275 11.50 -20.67 3.46
N LEU A 276 10.76 -19.87 4.23
CA LEU A 276 9.40 -20.16 4.67
C LEU A 276 8.34 -19.62 3.72
N LEU A 277 8.71 -18.73 2.78
CA LEU A 277 7.79 -18.16 1.80
C LEU A 277 7.49 -19.16 0.67
N GLY A 278 6.23 -19.24 0.27
CA GLY A 278 5.75 -20.16 -0.77
C GLY A 278 4.23 -20.14 -0.88
N PRO A 279 3.62 -21.17 -1.46
CA PRO A 279 2.18 -21.16 -1.79
C PRO A 279 1.24 -20.87 -0.62
N SER A 280 1.66 -21.13 0.61
CA SER A 280 0.88 -20.81 1.82
C SER A 280 0.96 -19.35 2.23
N ALA A 281 1.96 -18.59 1.74
CA ALA A 281 2.17 -17.18 2.05
C ALA A 281 3.07 -16.54 0.97
N ASP A 282 2.53 -16.41 -0.24
CA ASP A 282 3.22 -15.79 -1.38
C ASP A 282 3.06 -14.26 -1.35
N TRP A 283 3.54 -13.63 -0.28
CA TRP A 283 3.54 -12.19 -0.17
C TRP A 283 4.26 -11.55 -1.37
N LEU A 284 3.59 -10.63 -2.07
CA LEU A 284 4.17 -9.90 -3.19
C LEU A 284 5.38 -9.06 -2.75
N TRP A 285 5.26 -8.41 -1.61
CA TRP A 285 6.37 -7.76 -0.91
C TRP A 285 6.17 -7.84 0.59
N PHE A 286 7.24 -7.58 1.34
CA PHE A 286 7.20 -7.21 2.75
C PHE A 286 7.72 -5.77 2.91
N MET A 287 7.32 -5.08 3.99
CA MET A 287 7.75 -3.74 4.31
C MET A 287 8.18 -3.68 5.78
N THR A 288 9.45 -3.93 6.04
CA THR A 288 9.98 -3.79 7.39
C THR A 288 9.89 -2.34 7.82
N TRP A 289 9.32 -2.12 9.02
CA TRP A 289 9.19 -0.78 9.56
C TRP A 289 10.54 -0.21 9.96
N HIS A 290 10.62 1.10 10.17
CA HIS A 290 11.86 1.83 10.42
C HIS A 290 12.47 1.62 11.82
N THR A 291 13.64 2.18 12.06
CA THR A 291 14.36 2.22 13.34
C THR A 291 14.57 0.84 13.96
N ARG A 292 14.07 0.61 15.18
CA ARG A 292 14.30 -0.65 15.92
C ARG A 292 13.82 -1.90 15.17
N TRP A 293 12.77 -1.77 14.34
CA TRP A 293 12.22 -2.91 13.60
C TRP A 293 13.19 -3.44 12.54
N LEU A 294 14.06 -2.57 12.01
CA LEU A 294 15.16 -2.99 11.15
C LEU A 294 16.43 -3.28 11.94
N THR A 295 16.85 -2.35 12.83
CA THR A 295 18.20 -2.35 13.41
C THR A 295 18.27 -2.99 14.79
N GLY A 296 17.15 -3.29 15.43
CA GLY A 296 17.11 -3.95 16.73
C GLY A 296 17.64 -5.39 16.64
N ALA A 297 18.58 -5.75 17.51
CA ALA A 297 19.17 -7.08 17.53
C ALA A 297 18.16 -8.19 17.89
N ASP A 298 17.07 -7.80 18.54
CA ASP A 298 15.89 -8.66 18.83
C ASP A 298 14.94 -8.80 17.64
N GLN A 299 15.16 -8.05 16.57
CA GLN A 299 14.34 -8.03 15.36
C GLN A 299 15.06 -8.68 14.17
N ASN A 300 16.26 -8.20 13.87
CA ASN A 300 17.04 -8.71 12.74
C ASN A 300 18.53 -8.68 13.09
N THR A 301 19.23 -9.79 12.89
CA THR A 301 20.70 -9.77 12.99
C THR A 301 21.33 -9.39 11.65
N PRO A 302 22.54 -8.76 11.65
CA PRO A 302 23.27 -8.47 10.43
C PRO A 302 23.52 -9.70 9.54
N GLU A 303 23.81 -10.85 10.14
CA GLU A 303 24.04 -12.12 9.45
C GLU A 303 22.79 -12.60 8.73
N GLN A 304 21.64 -12.53 9.41
CA GLN A 304 20.33 -12.89 8.84
C GLN A 304 19.97 -11.96 7.71
N LEU A 305 20.02 -10.63 7.90
CA LEU A 305 19.73 -9.68 6.83
C LEU A 305 20.60 -9.93 5.60
N ARG A 306 21.92 -10.19 5.80
CA ARG A 306 22.83 -10.51 4.68
C ARG A 306 22.44 -11.77 3.95
N ARG A 307 22.07 -12.83 4.66
CA ARG A 307 21.59 -14.08 4.10
C ARG A 307 20.30 -13.85 3.29
N ASP A 308 19.32 -13.17 3.89
CA ASP A 308 17.96 -13.05 3.37
C ASP A 308 17.90 -12.12 2.14
N PHE A 309 18.56 -10.95 2.20
CA PHE A 309 18.62 -10.02 1.05
C PHE A 309 19.42 -10.56 -0.14
N ASN A 310 20.25 -11.60 0.06
CA ASN A 310 20.98 -12.28 -1.00
C ASN A 310 20.33 -13.62 -1.40
N SER A 311 19.11 -13.91 -0.92
CA SER A 311 18.39 -15.13 -1.28
C SER A 311 17.77 -15.02 -2.67
N GLN A 312 17.67 -16.15 -3.37
CA GLN A 312 16.99 -16.18 -4.68
C GLN A 312 15.48 -15.94 -4.59
N ARG A 313 14.88 -16.00 -3.41
CA ARG A 313 13.44 -15.74 -3.21
C ARG A 313 13.13 -14.25 -3.25
N TYR A 314 14.04 -13.42 -2.78
CA TYR A 314 13.85 -11.98 -2.70
C TYR A 314 14.29 -11.26 -3.98
N LEU A 315 13.67 -10.11 -4.25
CA LEU A 315 14.10 -9.14 -5.24
C LEU A 315 14.55 -7.87 -4.53
N THR A 316 15.74 -7.44 -4.87
CA THR A 316 16.36 -6.19 -4.40
C THR A 316 16.42 -5.16 -5.52
N ASN A 317 16.77 -3.91 -5.23
CA ASN A 317 16.74 -2.80 -6.18
C ASN A 317 17.56 -3.09 -7.46
N ASP A 318 18.74 -3.67 -7.32
CA ASP A 318 19.65 -4.00 -8.43
C ASP A 318 19.14 -5.11 -9.36
N GLU A 319 18.10 -5.85 -8.95
CA GLU A 319 17.46 -6.90 -9.74
C GLU A 319 16.19 -6.41 -10.47
N LEU A 320 15.78 -5.17 -10.21
CA LEU A 320 14.62 -4.57 -10.86
C LEU A 320 14.93 -4.24 -12.34
N PRO A 321 13.96 -4.41 -13.23
CA PRO A 321 14.18 -4.13 -14.64
C PRO A 321 14.42 -2.64 -14.90
N GLY A 322 15.44 -2.33 -15.70
CA GLY A 322 15.89 -0.96 -15.96
C GLY A 322 14.82 -0.03 -16.58
N TRP A 323 13.76 -0.57 -17.17
CA TRP A 323 12.64 0.23 -17.69
C TRP A 323 11.71 0.79 -16.61
N LEU A 324 11.87 0.38 -15.34
CA LEU A 324 11.18 1.02 -14.20
C LEU A 324 11.75 2.41 -13.88
N ARG A 325 12.97 2.70 -14.30
CA ARG A 325 13.59 4.01 -14.06
C ARG A 325 12.78 5.13 -14.67
N VAL A 326 12.48 6.11 -13.85
CA VAL A 326 11.86 7.34 -14.30
C VAL A 326 12.93 8.22 -14.92
N LYS A 327 12.64 8.73 -16.13
CA LYS A 327 13.54 9.66 -16.81
C LYS A 327 13.44 11.02 -16.11
N GLY A 328 14.60 11.66 -15.88
CA GLY A 328 14.66 13.03 -15.37
C GLY A 328 14.25 14.06 -16.41
#